data_ceb3ae296c56e60fb758460fe4741774
#
_entry.id   ceb3ae296c56e60fb758460fe4741774
#
_cell.length_a   1.000
_cell.length_b   1.000
_cell.length_c   1.000
_cell.angle_alpha   90.00
_cell.angle_beta   90.00
_cell.angle_gamma   90.00
#
_symmetry.space_group_name_H-M   'P 1'
#
loop_
_entity.id
_entity.type
_entity.pdbx_description
1 polymer ?
#
loop_
_entity_poly.entity_id
_entity_poly.type
_entity_poly.pdbx_seq_one_letter_code
_entity_poly.pdbx_strand_id
1 'polypeptide(L)'
;MGIAGAYVPFAVNPKGAVDAFRSLKETSIVGVNVTMPLKASAFDAADFATEDAEKLGVANCLYKSAGKLVAHNTDLEGFAAPLLSKFGAKAVQNSAVLVIGAGGASRAVLGALLSLGVPEICVINRTDSKAEVLVNQVSVPNFYALPWARRQEAVARADLIVNASSAGMSGKSKLDISLGNGRSGGIVYDLIYTPSETELMQQAETFGMRTLGGLEMLIAQARPSFKLFFGEAPALDLDPTERLLEALRTGRR
;
A
#
# COMPACT_ATOMS: atom_id res chain seq x y z
N MET A 1 -8.01 -0.30 25.57
CA MET A 1 -7.98 1.18 25.59
C MET A 1 -9.28 1.80 26.15
N GLY A 2 -10.38 1.07 26.34
CA GLY A 2 -11.63 1.59 26.91
C GLY A 2 -12.32 2.69 26.10
N ILE A 3 -12.02 2.80 24.81
CA ILE A 3 -12.61 3.79 23.91
C ILE A 3 -14.00 3.31 23.50
N ALA A 4 -15.03 4.12 23.76
CA ALA A 4 -16.38 3.88 23.26
C ALA A 4 -16.47 4.24 21.76
N GLY A 5 -16.61 3.25 20.90
CA GLY A 5 -16.70 3.47 19.46
C GLY A 5 -17.01 2.20 18.70
N ALA A 6 -17.35 2.34 17.42
CA ALA A 6 -17.55 1.24 16.49
C ALA A 6 -16.81 1.51 15.19
N TYR A 7 -16.21 0.48 14.60
CA TYR A 7 -15.64 0.52 13.28
C TYR A 7 -16.43 -0.44 12.39
N VAL A 8 -17.11 0.10 11.39
CA VAL A 8 -18.04 -0.66 10.56
C VAL A 8 -17.76 -0.46 9.07
N PRO A 9 -17.89 -1.51 8.23
CA PRO A 9 -17.71 -1.39 6.80
C PRO A 9 -18.90 -0.71 6.14
N PHE A 10 -18.63 0.19 5.18
CA PHE A 10 -19.62 0.82 4.32
C PHE A 10 -19.34 0.51 2.85
N ALA A 11 -20.35 0.09 2.12
CA ALA A 11 -20.29 0.00 0.66
C ALA A 11 -20.64 1.36 0.06
N VAL A 12 -19.69 1.95 -0.69
CA VAL A 12 -19.89 3.22 -1.41
C VAL A 12 -19.81 2.96 -2.90
N ASN A 13 -20.82 3.42 -3.65
CA ASN A 13 -20.81 3.32 -5.10
C ASN A 13 -19.78 4.31 -5.67
N PRO A 14 -18.89 3.91 -6.60
CA PRO A 14 -17.98 4.84 -7.26
C PRO A 14 -18.66 6.02 -7.94
N LYS A 15 -19.86 5.82 -8.52
CA LYS A 15 -20.71 6.92 -8.99
C LYS A 15 -21.31 7.63 -7.78
N GLY A 16 -20.93 8.88 -7.55
CA GLY A 16 -21.36 9.68 -6.40
C GLY A 16 -20.52 9.51 -5.14
N ALA A 17 -19.35 8.85 -5.21
CA ALA A 17 -18.48 8.65 -4.06
C ALA A 17 -17.99 9.98 -3.45
N VAL A 18 -17.70 10.99 -4.28
CA VAL A 18 -17.29 12.33 -3.83
C VAL A 18 -18.37 12.96 -2.94
N ASP A 19 -19.61 12.92 -3.38
CA ASP A 19 -20.73 13.50 -2.62
C ASP A 19 -21.03 12.69 -1.34
N ALA A 20 -20.93 11.35 -1.43
CA ALA A 20 -21.06 10.49 -0.27
C ALA A 20 -19.97 10.77 0.79
N PHE A 21 -18.72 11.03 0.38
CA PHE A 21 -17.67 11.42 1.33
C PHE A 21 -17.89 12.84 1.87
N ARG A 22 -18.34 13.80 1.05
CA ARG A 22 -18.66 15.16 1.52
C ARG A 22 -19.76 15.17 2.57
N SER A 23 -20.77 14.28 2.44
CA SER A 23 -21.85 14.17 3.42
C SER A 23 -21.39 13.68 4.80
N LEU A 24 -20.19 13.10 4.94
CA LEU A 24 -19.62 12.73 6.24
C LEU A 24 -19.57 13.94 7.20
N LYS A 25 -19.45 15.15 6.68
CA LYS A 25 -19.44 16.37 7.50
C LYS A 25 -20.69 16.52 8.35
N GLU A 26 -21.83 16.10 7.85
CA GLU A 26 -23.15 16.19 8.49
C GLU A 26 -23.48 15.00 9.41
N THR A 27 -22.56 14.04 9.55
CA THR A 27 -22.75 12.85 10.38
C THR A 27 -21.97 12.89 11.67
N SER A 28 -22.19 11.95 12.58
CA SER A 28 -21.37 11.72 13.77
C SER A 28 -20.10 10.89 13.50
N ILE A 29 -19.88 10.45 12.27
CA ILE A 29 -18.69 9.67 11.88
C ILE A 29 -17.46 10.56 12.03
N VAL A 30 -16.48 10.11 12.81
CA VAL A 30 -15.24 10.87 13.09
C VAL A 30 -14.23 10.77 11.94
N GLY A 31 -14.25 9.65 11.20
CA GLY A 31 -13.39 9.43 10.04
C GLY A 31 -13.67 8.08 9.39
N VAL A 32 -13.09 7.86 8.22
CA VAL A 32 -13.21 6.62 7.44
C VAL A 32 -11.88 6.24 6.81
N ASN A 33 -11.57 4.94 6.80
CA ASN A 33 -10.54 4.43 5.90
C ASN A 33 -11.17 4.09 4.54
N VAL A 34 -10.46 4.42 3.48
CA VAL A 34 -10.92 4.27 2.10
C VAL A 34 -10.00 3.33 1.34
N THR A 35 -10.60 2.36 0.65
CA THR A 35 -9.88 1.41 -0.18
C THR A 35 -10.22 1.55 -1.66
N MET A 36 -9.64 0.71 -2.49
CA MET A 36 -9.92 0.67 -3.93
C MET A 36 -11.42 0.44 -4.22
N PRO A 37 -11.98 1.10 -5.27
CA PRO A 37 -11.32 2.04 -6.19
C PRO A 37 -11.46 3.51 -5.79
N LEU A 38 -11.81 3.82 -4.54
CA LEU A 38 -12.36 5.11 -4.10
C LEU A 38 -11.34 6.13 -3.58
N LYS A 39 -10.03 5.79 -3.54
CA LYS A 39 -9.01 6.66 -2.94
C LYS A 39 -8.85 8.04 -3.61
N ALA A 40 -9.06 8.11 -4.93
CA ALA A 40 -9.05 9.39 -5.65
C ALA A 40 -10.30 10.21 -5.28
N SER A 41 -11.49 9.61 -5.28
CA SER A 41 -12.72 10.28 -4.87
C SER A 41 -12.69 10.78 -3.43
N ALA A 42 -11.98 10.08 -2.54
CA ALA A 42 -11.77 10.54 -1.16
C ALA A 42 -10.91 11.80 -1.13
N PHE A 43 -9.85 11.84 -1.92
CA PHE A 43 -9.01 13.03 -2.06
C PHE A 43 -9.82 14.23 -2.59
N ASP A 44 -10.59 14.02 -3.68
CA ASP A 44 -11.42 15.06 -4.31
C ASP A 44 -12.56 15.57 -3.42
N ALA A 45 -12.99 14.80 -2.42
CA ALA A 45 -14.06 15.15 -1.51
C ALA A 45 -13.61 16.05 -0.35
N ALA A 46 -12.33 16.07 -0.02
CA ALA A 46 -11.81 16.75 1.15
C ALA A 46 -11.77 18.27 0.97
N ASP A 47 -11.90 18.99 2.08
CA ASP A 47 -11.70 20.44 2.13
C ASP A 47 -10.20 20.79 2.16
N PHE A 48 -9.38 19.92 2.76
CA PHE A 48 -7.92 20.03 2.84
C PHE A 48 -7.27 18.66 2.66
N ALA A 49 -6.03 18.66 2.27
CA ALA A 49 -5.22 17.46 2.22
C ALA A 49 -3.91 17.65 2.99
N THR A 50 -3.40 16.58 3.57
CA THR A 50 -2.04 16.57 4.11
C THR A 50 -1.02 16.51 2.98
N GLU A 51 0.22 16.92 3.25
CA GLU A 51 1.31 16.94 2.26
C GLU A 51 1.47 15.60 1.53
N ASP A 52 1.37 14.48 2.26
CA ASP A 52 1.45 13.13 1.68
C ASP A 52 0.27 12.84 0.74
N ALA A 53 -0.94 13.20 1.12
CA ALA A 53 -2.12 13.02 0.29
C ALA A 53 -2.06 13.91 -0.96
N GLU A 54 -1.58 15.14 -0.84
CA GLU A 54 -1.37 16.06 -1.97
C GLU A 54 -0.34 15.51 -2.97
N LYS A 55 0.83 15.08 -2.49
CA LYS A 55 1.88 14.48 -3.33
C LYS A 55 1.39 13.26 -4.10
N LEU A 56 0.52 12.45 -3.49
CA LEU A 56 0.02 11.23 -4.11
C LEU A 56 -1.23 11.43 -4.97
N GLY A 57 -1.99 12.52 -4.76
CA GLY A 57 -3.30 12.76 -5.37
C GLY A 57 -4.34 11.70 -4.99
N VAL A 58 -4.18 11.02 -3.84
CA VAL A 58 -5.09 9.98 -3.34
C VAL A 58 -5.08 9.95 -1.82
N ALA A 59 -6.23 9.60 -1.22
CA ALA A 59 -6.37 9.44 0.23
C ALA A 59 -6.93 8.05 0.58
N ASN A 60 -6.34 7.39 1.57
CA ASN A 60 -6.90 6.18 2.18
C ASN A 60 -7.53 6.45 3.54
N CYS A 61 -7.48 7.69 4.01
CA CYS A 61 -8.05 8.12 5.28
C CYS A 61 -8.68 9.51 5.11
N LEU A 62 -9.95 9.63 5.51
CA LEU A 62 -10.63 10.91 5.68
C LEU A 62 -10.99 11.08 7.15
N TYR A 63 -10.71 12.23 7.72
CA TYR A 63 -11.09 12.54 9.11
C TYR A 63 -11.59 13.97 9.26
N LYS A 64 -12.35 14.21 10.32
CA LYS A 64 -12.85 15.56 10.63
C LYS A 64 -11.90 16.30 11.55
N SER A 65 -11.58 17.54 11.19
CA SER A 65 -10.82 18.47 12.03
C SER A 65 -11.42 19.87 11.90
N ALA A 66 -11.78 20.49 13.03
CA ALA A 66 -12.38 21.81 13.06
C ALA A 66 -13.56 22.00 12.09
N GLY A 67 -14.44 21.00 11.98
CA GLY A 67 -15.62 21.02 11.09
C GLY A 67 -15.30 20.83 9.60
N LYS A 68 -14.05 20.56 9.24
CA LYS A 68 -13.59 20.32 7.88
C LYS A 68 -13.24 18.85 7.67
N LEU A 69 -13.38 18.38 6.44
CA LEU A 69 -12.96 17.05 6.03
C LEU A 69 -11.52 17.11 5.50
N VAL A 70 -10.63 16.33 6.11
CA VAL A 70 -9.21 16.30 5.78
C VAL A 70 -8.86 14.97 5.13
N ALA A 71 -8.23 15.03 3.95
CA ALA A 71 -7.66 13.87 3.27
C ALA A 71 -6.26 13.59 3.82
N HIS A 72 -5.99 12.32 4.12
CA HIS A 72 -4.68 11.85 4.57
C HIS A 72 -4.35 10.51 3.90
N ASN A 73 -3.06 10.20 3.82
CA ASN A 73 -2.62 8.92 3.28
C ASN A 73 -1.67 8.23 4.26
N THR A 74 -2.16 7.16 4.89
CA THR A 74 -1.38 6.34 5.82
C THR A 74 -0.66 5.18 5.14
N ASP A 75 -0.85 4.97 3.83
CA ASP A 75 -0.22 3.86 3.11
C ASP A 75 1.30 4.05 2.96
N LEU A 76 1.78 5.32 2.91
CA LEU A 76 3.23 5.60 2.86
C LEU A 76 3.93 5.04 4.10
N GLU A 77 3.48 5.47 5.28
CA GLU A 77 4.02 4.99 6.55
C GLU A 77 3.77 3.50 6.72
N GLY A 78 2.58 3.04 6.34
CA GLY A 78 2.20 1.63 6.39
C GLY A 78 3.09 0.72 5.57
N PHE A 79 3.56 1.19 4.41
CA PHE A 79 4.53 0.47 3.59
C PHE A 79 5.95 0.54 4.16
N ALA A 80 6.40 1.74 4.53
CA ALA A 80 7.79 1.95 4.93
C ALA A 80 8.12 1.32 6.30
N ALA A 81 7.24 1.46 7.29
CA ALA A 81 7.53 1.06 8.66
C ALA A 81 7.89 -0.43 8.81
N PRO A 82 7.11 -1.42 8.32
CA PRO A 82 7.46 -2.82 8.43
C PRO A 82 8.70 -3.19 7.60
N LEU A 83 8.88 -2.57 6.43
CA LEU A 83 10.05 -2.79 5.58
C LEU A 83 11.34 -2.36 6.30
N LEU A 84 11.34 -1.16 6.90
CA LEU A 84 12.48 -0.63 7.64
C LEU A 84 12.74 -1.40 8.94
N SER A 85 11.68 -1.79 9.65
CA SER A 85 11.78 -2.57 10.88
C SER A 85 12.41 -3.95 10.64
N LYS A 86 12.02 -4.63 9.55
CA LYS A 86 12.48 -5.99 9.27
C LYS A 86 13.86 -6.06 8.62
N PHE A 87 14.18 -5.12 7.73
CA PHE A 87 15.39 -5.20 6.91
C PHE A 87 16.41 -4.08 7.16
N GLY A 88 16.00 -3.04 7.87
CA GLY A 88 16.84 -1.88 8.19
C GLY A 88 16.90 -0.85 7.05
N ALA A 89 17.04 0.42 7.42
CA ALA A 89 17.05 1.54 6.46
C ALA A 89 18.17 1.42 5.42
N LYS A 90 19.37 1.05 5.84
CA LYS A 90 20.55 0.95 4.95
C LYS A 90 20.36 -0.08 3.83
N ALA A 91 19.72 -1.23 4.15
CA ALA A 91 19.47 -2.27 3.15
C ALA A 91 18.48 -1.75 2.10
N VAL A 92 17.41 -1.07 2.53
CA VAL A 92 16.39 -0.52 1.63
C VAL A 92 16.96 0.62 0.77
N GLN A 93 17.70 1.55 1.37
CA GLN A 93 18.30 2.70 0.69
C GLN A 93 19.35 2.33 -0.36
N ASN A 94 19.94 1.15 -0.26
CA ASN A 94 20.93 0.66 -1.23
C ASN A 94 20.31 -0.29 -2.28
N SER A 95 18.99 -0.50 -2.27
CA SER A 95 18.33 -1.44 -3.16
C SER A 95 17.95 -0.81 -4.49
N ALA A 96 18.18 -1.55 -5.58
CA ALA A 96 17.44 -1.36 -6.82
C ALA A 96 16.04 -2.00 -6.66
N VAL A 97 14.99 -1.23 -6.87
CA VAL A 97 13.63 -1.65 -6.55
C VAL A 97 12.81 -1.90 -7.81
N LEU A 98 12.13 -3.05 -7.86
CA LEU A 98 11.09 -3.35 -8.83
C LEU A 98 9.72 -3.21 -8.19
N VAL A 99 8.87 -2.35 -8.74
CA VAL A 99 7.46 -2.21 -8.35
C VAL A 99 6.57 -2.83 -9.43
N ILE A 100 5.77 -3.82 -9.05
CA ILE A 100 4.81 -4.50 -9.93
C ILE A 100 3.43 -3.92 -9.68
N GLY A 101 2.89 -3.26 -10.71
CA GLY A 101 1.59 -2.59 -10.65
C GLY A 101 1.68 -1.08 -10.74
N ALA A 102 0.60 -0.45 -11.24
CA ALA A 102 0.48 1.00 -11.41
C ALA A 102 -0.90 1.49 -10.91
N GLY A 103 -1.32 0.96 -9.76
CA GLY A 103 -2.58 1.32 -9.09
C GLY A 103 -2.41 2.30 -7.94
N GLY A 104 -3.47 2.47 -7.15
CA GLY A 104 -3.46 3.37 -5.99
C GLY A 104 -2.44 2.99 -4.91
N ALA A 105 -2.20 1.69 -4.67
CA ALA A 105 -1.17 1.24 -3.74
C ALA A 105 0.24 1.57 -4.26
N SER A 106 0.46 1.42 -5.57
CA SER A 106 1.76 1.73 -6.20
C SER A 106 2.17 3.19 -6.00
N ARG A 107 1.22 4.13 -6.00
CA ARG A 107 1.52 5.55 -5.71
C ARG A 107 2.11 5.74 -4.33
N ALA A 108 1.53 5.13 -3.31
CA ALA A 108 2.02 5.20 -1.94
C ALA A 108 3.39 4.51 -1.79
N VAL A 109 3.55 3.33 -2.42
CA VAL A 109 4.84 2.62 -2.47
C VAL A 109 5.93 3.50 -3.07
N LEU A 110 5.65 4.10 -4.22
CA LEU A 110 6.61 4.99 -4.91
C LEU A 110 6.93 6.23 -4.08
N GLY A 111 5.91 6.88 -3.50
CA GLY A 111 6.12 8.01 -2.59
C GLY A 111 7.02 7.65 -1.41
N ALA A 112 6.79 6.49 -0.78
CA ALA A 112 7.62 6.01 0.31
C ALA A 112 9.07 5.70 -0.13
N LEU A 113 9.26 4.99 -1.24
CA LEU A 113 10.59 4.65 -1.77
C LEU A 113 11.39 5.90 -2.15
N LEU A 114 10.75 6.88 -2.79
CA LEU A 114 11.37 8.17 -3.12
C LEU A 114 11.77 8.94 -1.86
N SER A 115 10.91 8.97 -0.85
CA SER A 115 11.22 9.62 0.45
C SER A 115 12.36 8.91 1.20
N LEU A 116 12.52 7.60 1.00
CA LEU A 116 13.63 6.82 1.55
C LEU A 116 14.94 7.00 0.78
N GLY A 117 14.90 7.64 -0.39
CA GLY A 117 16.08 7.92 -1.20
C GLY A 117 16.69 6.68 -1.85
N VAL A 118 15.87 5.72 -2.28
CA VAL A 118 16.39 4.55 -3.01
C VAL A 118 17.00 4.96 -4.35
N PRO A 119 18.11 4.32 -4.80
CA PRO A 119 18.88 4.79 -5.94
C PRO A 119 18.23 4.53 -7.29
N GLU A 120 17.37 3.51 -7.39
CA GLU A 120 16.75 3.08 -8.64
C GLU A 120 15.38 2.48 -8.38
N ILE A 121 14.37 2.91 -9.15
CA ILE A 121 13.03 2.36 -9.12
C ILE A 121 12.58 2.04 -10.54
N CYS A 122 12.34 0.76 -10.81
CA CYS A 122 11.72 0.28 -12.03
C CYS A 122 10.25 -0.06 -11.78
N VAL A 123 9.35 0.41 -12.62
CA VAL A 123 7.93 0.07 -12.55
C VAL A 123 7.55 -0.79 -13.74
N ILE A 124 6.84 -1.89 -13.49
CA ILE A 124 6.21 -2.70 -14.54
C ILE A 124 4.72 -2.84 -14.25
N ASN A 125 3.93 -2.89 -15.31
CA ASN A 125 2.48 -3.14 -15.18
C ASN A 125 1.98 -3.88 -16.42
N ARG A 126 1.03 -4.79 -16.28
CA ARG A 126 0.43 -5.56 -17.40
C ARG A 126 -0.08 -4.67 -18.55
N THR A 127 -0.51 -3.45 -18.25
CA THR A 127 -0.80 -2.40 -19.22
C THR A 127 0.34 -1.39 -19.16
N ASP A 128 1.27 -1.45 -20.10
CA ASP A 128 2.52 -0.66 -20.10
C ASP A 128 2.28 0.84 -19.95
N SER A 129 1.30 1.38 -20.66
CA SER A 129 0.96 2.80 -20.60
C SER A 129 0.60 3.30 -19.20
N LYS A 130 0.08 2.45 -18.29
CA LYS A 130 -0.19 2.84 -16.90
C LYS A 130 1.10 3.02 -16.10
N ALA A 131 2.12 2.18 -16.34
CA ALA A 131 3.42 2.34 -15.72
C ALA A 131 4.12 3.61 -16.21
N GLU A 132 4.08 3.87 -17.52
CA GLU A 132 4.63 5.08 -18.15
C GLU A 132 3.97 6.36 -17.59
N VAL A 133 2.64 6.40 -17.51
CA VAL A 133 1.91 7.55 -16.93
C VAL A 133 2.33 7.78 -15.48
N LEU A 134 2.48 6.70 -14.69
CA LEU A 134 2.86 6.81 -13.28
C LEU A 134 4.29 7.37 -13.12
N VAL A 135 5.23 6.91 -13.94
CA VAL A 135 6.62 7.36 -13.93
C VAL A 135 6.75 8.81 -14.40
N ASN A 136 6.02 9.18 -15.45
CA ASN A 136 6.08 10.53 -16.03
C ASN A 136 5.50 11.63 -15.11
N GLN A 137 4.78 11.26 -14.06
CA GLN A 137 4.30 12.20 -13.04
C GLN A 137 5.41 12.68 -12.08
N VAL A 138 6.56 12.01 -12.09
CA VAL A 138 7.66 12.29 -11.16
C VAL A 138 8.96 12.37 -11.96
N SER A 139 9.55 13.56 -12.04
CA SER A 139 10.82 13.79 -12.72
C SER A 139 12.01 13.52 -11.77
N VAL A 140 12.32 12.26 -11.54
CA VAL A 140 13.46 11.83 -10.69
C VAL A 140 14.39 10.93 -11.50
N PRO A 141 15.71 11.15 -11.43
CA PRO A 141 16.69 10.26 -12.08
C PRO A 141 16.52 8.79 -11.63
N ASN A 142 16.76 7.85 -12.54
CA ASN A 142 16.68 6.42 -12.27
C ASN A 142 15.28 5.92 -11.81
N PHE A 143 14.25 6.66 -12.15
CA PHE A 143 12.86 6.24 -12.01
C PHE A 143 12.26 6.05 -13.40
N TYR A 144 11.96 4.79 -13.76
CA TYR A 144 11.56 4.45 -15.12
C TYR A 144 10.57 3.28 -15.18
N ALA A 145 9.87 3.17 -16.29
CA ALA A 145 9.03 2.03 -16.60
C ALA A 145 9.73 1.08 -17.58
N LEU A 146 9.50 -0.22 -17.41
CA LEU A 146 9.82 -1.23 -18.42
C LEU A 146 8.53 -1.88 -18.94
N PRO A 147 8.50 -2.25 -20.24
CA PRO A 147 7.38 -3.02 -20.76
C PRO A 147 7.22 -4.36 -20.03
N TRP A 148 5.98 -4.82 -19.87
CA TRP A 148 5.67 -6.11 -19.25
C TRP A 148 6.41 -7.29 -19.88
N ALA A 149 6.67 -7.24 -21.18
CA ALA A 149 7.46 -8.24 -21.89
C ALA A 149 8.89 -8.39 -21.32
N ARG A 150 9.46 -7.35 -20.70
CA ARG A 150 10.79 -7.32 -20.08
C ARG A 150 10.78 -7.61 -18.58
N ARG A 151 9.67 -8.10 -18.01
CA ARG A 151 9.51 -8.31 -16.56
C ARG A 151 10.58 -9.20 -15.94
N GLN A 152 11.08 -10.20 -16.67
CA GLN A 152 12.13 -11.11 -16.16
C GLN A 152 13.49 -10.41 -16.05
N GLU A 153 13.78 -9.48 -16.95
CA GLU A 153 14.97 -8.62 -16.85
C GLU A 153 14.86 -7.70 -15.63
N ALA A 154 13.68 -7.12 -15.39
CA ALA A 154 13.44 -6.30 -14.21
C ALA A 154 13.63 -7.08 -12.90
N VAL A 155 13.15 -8.33 -12.84
CA VAL A 155 13.37 -9.24 -11.69
C VAL A 155 14.85 -9.49 -11.44
N ALA A 156 15.63 -9.79 -12.51
CA ALA A 156 17.06 -10.10 -12.38
C ALA A 156 17.90 -8.93 -11.85
N ARG A 157 17.42 -7.69 -12.01
CA ARG A 157 18.12 -6.46 -11.59
C ARG A 157 17.77 -6.01 -10.18
N ALA A 158 16.61 -6.44 -9.66
CA ALA A 158 16.07 -5.94 -8.41
C ALA A 158 16.68 -6.59 -7.16
N ASP A 159 16.98 -5.78 -6.16
CA ASP A 159 17.31 -6.21 -4.79
C ASP A 159 16.04 -6.29 -3.93
N LEU A 160 15.05 -5.45 -4.21
CA LEU A 160 13.73 -5.42 -3.59
C LEU A 160 12.66 -5.48 -4.68
N ILE A 161 11.79 -6.47 -4.59
CA ILE A 161 10.63 -6.64 -5.47
C ILE A 161 9.35 -6.39 -4.66
N VAL A 162 8.53 -5.43 -5.10
CA VAL A 162 7.28 -5.07 -4.44
C VAL A 162 6.10 -5.42 -5.35
N ASN A 163 5.25 -6.35 -4.95
CA ASN A 163 3.97 -6.57 -5.63
C ASN A 163 2.89 -5.63 -5.06
N ALA A 164 2.64 -4.54 -5.75
CA ALA A 164 1.58 -3.57 -5.46
C ALA A 164 0.36 -3.74 -6.36
N SER A 165 0.25 -4.88 -7.06
CA SER A 165 -0.89 -5.24 -7.89
C SER A 165 -1.87 -6.14 -7.13
N SER A 166 -3.03 -6.42 -7.73
CA SER A 166 -3.98 -7.42 -7.21
C SER A 166 -3.76 -8.82 -7.77
N ALA A 167 -2.73 -9.03 -8.62
CA ALA A 167 -2.44 -10.35 -9.18
C ALA A 167 -1.80 -11.25 -8.10
N GLY A 168 -2.37 -12.43 -7.91
CA GLY A 168 -2.04 -13.36 -6.81
C GLY A 168 -3.00 -13.28 -5.61
N MET A 169 -3.88 -12.27 -5.54
CA MET A 169 -4.94 -12.19 -4.53
C MET A 169 -6.01 -13.27 -4.77
N SER A 170 -6.62 -13.78 -3.71
CA SER A 170 -7.74 -14.72 -3.78
C SER A 170 -8.84 -14.21 -4.70
N GLY A 171 -9.25 -15.04 -5.67
CA GLY A 171 -10.26 -14.67 -6.67
C GLY A 171 -9.79 -13.73 -7.78
N LYS A 172 -8.49 -13.45 -7.88
CA LYS A 172 -7.86 -12.69 -8.97
C LYS A 172 -6.96 -13.56 -9.82
N SER A 173 -6.45 -13.01 -10.93
CA SER A 173 -5.49 -13.71 -11.79
C SER A 173 -4.17 -13.96 -11.05
N LYS A 174 -3.49 -15.04 -11.41
CA LYS A 174 -2.11 -15.28 -10.96
C LYS A 174 -1.18 -14.15 -11.42
N LEU A 175 -0.12 -13.92 -10.65
CA LEU A 175 0.95 -13.04 -11.05
C LEU A 175 1.91 -13.81 -11.96
N ASP A 176 1.98 -13.41 -13.24
CA ASP A 176 2.87 -14.03 -14.25
C ASP A 176 4.30 -13.47 -14.14
N ILE A 177 4.95 -13.80 -13.02
CA ILE A 177 6.35 -13.46 -12.69
C ILE A 177 7.03 -14.72 -12.19
N SER A 178 8.25 -14.98 -12.69
CA SER A 178 9.14 -16.00 -12.13
C SER A 178 10.31 -15.33 -11.42
N LEU A 179 10.65 -15.80 -10.23
CA LEU A 179 11.78 -15.32 -9.45
C LEU A 179 13.07 -16.10 -9.69
N GLY A 180 13.08 -17.09 -10.60
CA GLY A 180 14.24 -17.95 -10.84
C GLY A 180 15.53 -17.23 -11.26
N ASN A 181 15.42 -16.02 -11.82
CA ASN A 181 16.54 -15.15 -12.16
C ASN A 181 16.75 -14.01 -11.13
N GLY A 182 16.00 -14.03 -10.01
CA GLY A 182 16.13 -13.04 -8.95
C GLY A 182 17.43 -13.18 -8.16
N ARG A 183 17.81 -12.13 -7.47
CA ARG A 183 19.02 -12.12 -6.64
C ARG A 183 18.80 -12.91 -5.35
N SER A 184 19.63 -13.93 -5.10
CA SER A 184 19.66 -14.62 -3.82
C SER A 184 19.91 -13.63 -2.68
N GLY A 185 19.15 -13.77 -1.57
CA GLY A 185 19.18 -12.82 -0.45
C GLY A 185 18.41 -11.51 -0.69
N GLY A 186 17.85 -11.32 -1.89
CA GLY A 186 16.94 -10.23 -2.20
C GLY A 186 15.69 -10.21 -1.32
N ILE A 187 14.87 -9.19 -1.46
CA ILE A 187 13.66 -9.01 -0.67
C ILE A 187 12.45 -9.03 -1.61
N VAL A 188 11.40 -9.76 -1.22
CA VAL A 188 10.08 -9.70 -1.85
C VAL A 188 9.09 -9.16 -0.83
N TYR A 189 8.44 -8.05 -1.15
CA TYR A 189 7.35 -7.48 -0.38
C TYR A 189 6.06 -7.61 -1.19
N ASP A 190 5.21 -8.56 -0.82
CA ASP A 190 3.90 -8.72 -1.46
C ASP A 190 2.83 -8.01 -0.63
N LEU A 191 2.19 -6.98 -1.19
CA LEU A 191 1.16 -6.22 -0.49
C LEU A 191 -0.19 -6.95 -0.38
N ILE A 192 -0.28 -8.16 -0.92
CA ILE A 192 -1.44 -9.02 -0.77
C ILE A 192 -1.44 -9.63 0.63
N TYR A 193 -2.60 -9.61 1.29
CA TYR A 193 -2.82 -10.22 2.60
C TYR A 193 -3.88 -11.34 2.58
N THR A 194 -4.49 -11.61 1.41
CA THR A 194 -5.41 -12.72 1.19
C THR A 194 -5.14 -13.38 -0.15
N PRO A 195 -4.46 -14.55 -0.18
CA PRO A 195 -3.98 -15.32 0.97
C PRO A 195 -2.87 -14.61 1.75
N SER A 196 -2.62 -15.03 2.98
CA SER A 196 -1.52 -14.50 3.81
C SER A 196 -0.14 -14.89 3.29
N GLU A 197 -0.06 -16.01 2.58
CA GLU A 197 1.11 -16.50 1.87
C GLU A 197 0.77 -16.67 0.38
N THR A 198 1.38 -15.87 -0.47
CA THR A 198 1.13 -15.86 -1.91
C THR A 198 2.10 -16.79 -2.66
N GLU A 199 1.73 -17.18 -3.90
CA GLU A 199 2.65 -17.94 -4.77
C GLU A 199 3.98 -17.20 -4.99
N LEU A 200 3.97 -15.86 -5.02
CA LEU A 200 5.17 -15.05 -5.14
C LEU A 200 6.09 -15.19 -3.92
N MET A 201 5.52 -15.19 -2.70
CA MET A 201 6.29 -15.37 -1.47
C MET A 201 6.88 -16.79 -1.38
N GLN A 202 6.12 -17.82 -1.76
CA GLN A 202 6.60 -19.21 -1.80
C GLN A 202 7.76 -19.38 -2.81
N GLN A 203 7.65 -18.74 -3.99
CA GLN A 203 8.77 -18.71 -4.93
C GLN A 203 9.99 -18.01 -4.33
N ALA A 204 9.80 -16.87 -3.66
CA ALA A 204 10.89 -16.11 -3.03
C ALA A 204 11.67 -16.98 -2.02
N GLU A 205 10.98 -17.70 -1.17
CA GLU A 205 11.59 -18.62 -0.21
C GLU A 205 12.37 -19.75 -0.89
N THR A 206 11.80 -20.33 -1.97
CA THR A 206 12.45 -21.38 -2.76
C THR A 206 13.78 -20.92 -3.36
N PHE A 207 13.88 -19.63 -3.74
CA PHE A 207 15.09 -19.03 -4.32
C PHE A 207 15.98 -18.31 -3.28
N GLY A 208 15.74 -18.52 -1.98
CA GLY A 208 16.56 -17.96 -0.89
C GLY A 208 16.42 -16.45 -0.74
N MET A 209 15.29 -15.88 -1.15
CA MET A 209 14.94 -14.48 -0.92
C MET A 209 14.19 -14.34 0.41
N ARG A 210 14.23 -13.14 0.98
CA ARG A 210 13.51 -12.81 2.22
C ARG A 210 12.15 -12.22 1.87
N THR A 211 11.12 -12.55 2.63
CA THR A 211 9.74 -12.14 2.34
C THR A 211 9.19 -11.14 3.37
N LEU A 212 8.24 -10.34 2.96
CA LEU A 212 7.39 -9.51 3.79
C LEU A 212 5.98 -9.52 3.18
N GLY A 213 4.95 -9.73 4.00
CA GLY A 213 3.56 -9.85 3.53
C GLY A 213 2.77 -8.56 3.66
N GLY A 214 1.59 -8.55 3.05
CA GLY A 214 0.70 -7.37 3.06
C GLY A 214 -0.02 -7.15 4.39
N LEU A 215 -0.06 -8.16 5.26
CA LEU A 215 -0.70 -8.02 6.57
C LEU A 215 0.04 -7.02 7.45
N GLU A 216 1.37 -7.01 7.40
CA GLU A 216 2.20 -6.06 8.12
C GLU A 216 1.93 -4.61 7.67
N MET A 217 1.78 -4.39 6.37
CA MET A 217 1.36 -3.08 5.84
C MET A 217 -0.05 -2.71 6.31
N LEU A 218 -0.98 -3.66 6.29
CA LEU A 218 -2.37 -3.45 6.71
C LEU A 218 -2.43 -3.00 8.18
N ILE A 219 -1.66 -3.61 9.05
CA ILE A 219 -1.57 -3.25 10.47
C ILE A 219 -0.87 -1.89 10.64
N ALA A 220 0.26 -1.70 9.98
CA ALA A 220 1.06 -0.49 10.12
C ALA A 220 0.28 0.77 9.67
N GLN A 221 -0.46 0.71 8.54
CA GLN A 221 -1.27 1.84 8.07
C GLN A 221 -2.51 2.11 8.95
N ALA A 222 -3.01 1.10 9.66
CA ALA A 222 -4.18 1.28 10.51
C ALA A 222 -3.88 2.08 11.79
N ARG A 223 -2.67 1.99 12.32
CA ARG A 223 -2.25 2.69 13.54
C ARG A 223 -2.35 4.21 13.44
N PRO A 224 -1.78 4.89 12.42
CA PRO A 224 -1.95 6.33 12.24
C PRO A 224 -3.40 6.72 11.97
N SER A 225 -4.17 5.92 11.21
CA SER A 225 -5.61 6.18 11.02
C SER A 225 -6.36 6.15 12.37
N PHE A 226 -6.07 5.16 13.20
CA PHE A 226 -6.66 5.04 14.54
C PHE A 226 -6.36 6.28 15.39
N LYS A 227 -5.11 6.75 15.38
CA LYS A 227 -4.72 7.98 16.11
C LYS A 227 -5.49 9.20 15.61
N LEU A 228 -5.71 9.32 14.31
CA LEU A 228 -6.49 10.43 13.73
C LEU A 228 -7.96 10.38 14.14
N PHE A 229 -8.54 9.18 14.26
CA PHE A 229 -9.95 9.02 14.62
C PHE A 229 -10.23 9.15 16.12
N PHE A 230 -9.31 8.71 16.96
CA PHE A 230 -9.52 8.57 18.40
C PHE A 230 -8.59 9.44 19.26
N GLY A 231 -7.67 10.20 18.65
CA GLY A 231 -6.72 11.08 19.36
C GLY A 231 -5.51 10.38 19.97
N GLU A 232 -5.56 9.05 20.13
CA GLU A 232 -4.50 8.22 20.73
C GLU A 232 -4.06 7.12 19.79
N ALA A 233 -2.76 6.85 19.73
CA ALA A 233 -2.25 5.68 19.01
C ALA A 233 -2.49 4.41 19.83
N PRO A 234 -2.78 3.25 19.19
CA PRO A 234 -2.77 1.97 19.89
C PRO A 234 -1.41 1.70 20.52
N ALA A 235 -1.38 1.10 21.71
CA ALA A 235 -0.14 0.68 22.34
C ALA A 235 0.65 -0.28 21.43
N LEU A 236 1.97 -0.21 21.45
CA LEU A 236 2.83 -0.99 20.53
C LEU A 236 2.74 -2.51 20.77
N ASP A 237 2.44 -2.92 21.99
CA ASP A 237 2.23 -4.31 22.39
C ASP A 237 0.86 -4.87 21.98
N LEU A 238 -0.07 -4.01 21.54
CA LEU A 238 -1.33 -4.44 20.95
C LEU A 238 -1.08 -4.90 19.50
N ASP A 239 -0.72 -6.18 19.36
CA ASP A 239 -0.54 -6.82 18.05
C ASP A 239 -1.81 -7.58 17.64
N PRO A 240 -2.52 -7.14 16.58
CA PRO A 240 -3.72 -7.81 16.09
C PRO A 240 -3.44 -8.98 15.14
N THR A 241 -2.18 -9.32 14.86
CA THR A 241 -1.77 -10.23 13.79
C THR A 241 -2.49 -11.58 13.87
N GLU A 242 -2.43 -12.25 15.04
CA GLU A 242 -3.07 -13.56 15.18
C GLU A 242 -4.58 -13.53 14.99
N ARG A 243 -5.25 -12.51 15.54
CA ARG A 243 -6.69 -12.31 15.35
C ARG A 243 -7.08 -12.06 13.90
N LEU A 244 -6.27 -11.28 13.18
CA LEU A 244 -6.49 -11.01 11.76
C LEU A 244 -6.26 -12.27 10.92
N LEU A 245 -5.22 -13.04 11.19
CA LEU A 245 -4.97 -14.33 10.52
C LEU A 245 -6.12 -15.31 10.75
N GLU A 246 -6.66 -15.40 11.97
CA GLU A 246 -7.81 -16.23 12.28
C GLU A 246 -9.06 -15.75 11.52
N ALA A 247 -9.33 -14.45 11.52
CA ALA A 247 -10.45 -13.86 10.77
C ALA A 247 -10.34 -14.13 9.27
N LEU A 248 -9.15 -14.02 8.68
CA LEU A 248 -8.90 -14.33 7.28
C LEU A 248 -9.12 -15.82 6.95
N ARG A 249 -8.74 -16.74 7.86
CA ARG A 249 -8.96 -18.19 7.68
C ARG A 249 -10.43 -18.58 7.79
N THR A 250 -11.17 -17.96 8.71
CA THR A 250 -12.57 -18.32 9.01
C THR A 250 -13.57 -17.57 8.16
N GLY A 251 -13.14 -16.56 7.39
CA GLY A 251 -14.03 -15.67 6.63
C GLY A 251 -14.95 -14.82 7.52
N ARG A 252 -14.69 -14.75 8.82
CA ARG A 252 -15.41 -13.88 9.75
C ARG A 252 -14.98 -12.44 9.52
N ARG A 253 -15.94 -11.61 9.17
CA ARG A 253 -15.79 -10.15 9.01
C ARG A 253 -16.19 -9.45 10.30
#